data_3c479620fade268b10e464d5b719826f
#
_entry.id   3c479620fade268b10e464d5b719826f
#
_cell.length_a   1.000
_cell.length_b   1.000
_cell.length_c   1.000
_cell.angle_alpha   90.00
_cell.angle_beta   90.00
_cell.angle_gamma   90.00
#
_symmetry.space_group_name_H-M   'P 1'
#
loop_
_entity.id
_entity.type
_entity.pdbx_description
1 polymer ?
#
loop_
_entity_poly.entity_id
_entity_poly.type
_entity_poly.pdbx_seq_one_letter_code
_entity_poly.pdbx_strand_id
1 'polypeptide(L)'
;MQEFANILSNVEIAKDIWKMELKTDLAKTAKPGQFIEITVPGFYLRRPISISEIKEDVLVIIYKVLGEGTLKMTELEGKLDIFGPLGNGFPIEDKEEVLLIGGGVGVPPLYETAKQYLSKNARVTVVLGANDADSVFYVDEFKTLGCDVYVATMDGSLGTKGTALDAIKENNVACKFVLSCGPLPMLKAINEQYSEGYISLEARMACGL
;
A
#
# COMPACT_ATOMS: atom_id res chain seq x y z
N MET A 1 16.11 11.20 -4.71
CA MET A 1 17.56 11.21 -4.37
C MET A 1 18.02 9.76 -4.24
N GLN A 2 19.25 9.43 -4.64
CA GLN A 2 19.83 8.08 -4.48
C GLN A 2 20.61 8.02 -3.16
N GLU A 3 20.43 6.95 -2.40
CA GLU A 3 21.18 6.70 -1.18
C GLU A 3 21.27 5.20 -0.86
N PHE A 4 22.11 4.86 0.14
CA PHE A 4 22.19 3.52 0.69
C PHE A 4 21.45 3.46 2.02
N ALA A 5 20.28 2.82 2.03
CA ALA A 5 19.53 2.50 3.24
C ALA A 5 20.11 1.28 3.95
N ASN A 6 19.92 1.18 5.27
CA ASN A 6 20.21 -0.04 6.00
C ASN A 6 18.92 -0.86 6.20
N ILE A 7 18.94 -2.12 5.79
CA ILE A 7 17.84 -3.06 6.05
C ILE A 7 17.87 -3.40 7.54
N LEU A 8 16.81 -3.06 8.26
CA LEU A 8 16.63 -3.38 9.67
C LEU A 8 15.92 -4.73 9.85
N SER A 9 14.96 -5.01 8.98
CA SER A 9 14.23 -6.27 8.94
C SER A 9 13.72 -6.55 7.52
N ASN A 10 13.55 -7.81 7.17
CA ASN A 10 12.97 -8.27 5.91
C ASN A 10 12.30 -9.61 6.17
N VAL A 11 10.97 -9.62 6.39
CA VAL A 11 10.22 -10.78 6.89
C VAL A 11 8.94 -11.01 6.10
N GLU A 12 8.59 -12.27 5.91
CA GLU A 12 7.30 -12.65 5.32
C GLU A 12 6.17 -12.42 6.34
N ILE A 13 5.11 -11.73 5.91
CA ILE A 13 3.95 -11.37 6.76
C ILE A 13 2.65 -12.04 6.32
N ALA A 14 2.58 -12.51 5.07
CA ALA A 14 1.52 -13.33 4.50
C ALA A 14 2.13 -14.11 3.33
N LYS A 15 1.40 -15.02 2.73
CA LYS A 15 1.89 -15.84 1.62
C LYS A 15 2.44 -14.99 0.47
N ASP A 16 3.73 -15.12 0.20
CA ASP A 16 4.49 -14.35 -0.80
C ASP A 16 4.48 -12.82 -0.56
N ILE A 17 4.06 -12.34 0.60
CA ILE A 17 4.03 -10.92 0.99
C ILE A 17 5.10 -10.66 2.05
N TRP A 18 6.01 -9.76 1.73
CA TRP A 18 7.15 -9.44 2.56
C TRP A 18 7.12 -7.98 3.03
N LYS A 19 7.51 -7.77 4.27
CA LYS A 19 7.68 -6.44 4.87
C LYS A 19 9.15 -6.19 5.12
N MET A 20 9.66 -5.07 4.60
CA MET A 20 11.04 -4.63 4.79
C MET A 20 11.06 -3.26 5.48
N GLU A 21 11.87 -3.13 6.51
CA GLU A 21 12.13 -1.87 7.21
C GLU A 21 13.50 -1.34 6.82
N LEU A 22 13.55 -0.10 6.33
CA LEU A 22 14.73 0.56 5.79
C LEU A 22 15.05 1.81 6.60
N LYS A 23 16.20 1.82 7.28
CA LYS A 23 16.71 3.05 7.90
C LYS A 23 17.32 3.93 6.83
N THR A 24 16.77 5.13 6.66
CA THR A 24 17.06 6.03 5.53
C THR A 24 16.65 7.47 5.82
N ASP A 25 17.42 8.43 5.35
CA ASP A 25 17.06 9.85 5.44
C ASP A 25 15.88 10.24 4.52
N LEU A 26 15.55 9.41 3.52
CA LEU A 26 14.36 9.61 2.69
C LEU A 26 13.05 9.65 3.50
N ALA A 27 13.02 9.01 4.68
CA ALA A 27 11.87 9.06 5.58
C ALA A 27 11.48 10.49 5.97
N LYS A 28 12.45 11.42 6.08
CA LYS A 28 12.21 12.82 6.46
C LYS A 28 11.45 13.62 5.40
N THR A 29 11.44 13.16 4.15
CA THR A 29 10.84 13.88 3.02
C THR A 29 9.73 13.11 2.31
N ALA A 30 9.59 11.82 2.65
CA ALA A 30 8.57 10.96 2.08
C ALA A 30 7.15 11.41 2.46
N LYS A 31 6.20 11.14 1.56
CA LYS A 31 4.77 11.45 1.75
C LYS A 31 3.93 10.20 1.53
N PRO A 32 2.70 10.14 2.09
CA PRO A 32 1.78 9.03 1.87
C PRO A 32 1.54 8.76 0.38
N GLY A 33 1.54 7.50 -0.01
CA GLY A 33 1.29 7.09 -1.40
C GLY A 33 2.46 7.26 -2.36
N GLN A 34 3.63 7.72 -1.91
CA GLN A 34 4.87 7.71 -2.68
C GLN A 34 5.51 6.31 -2.70
N PHE A 35 6.51 6.12 -3.54
CA PHE A 35 7.26 4.88 -3.69
C PHE A 35 8.77 5.14 -3.73
N ILE A 36 9.53 4.09 -3.61
CA ILE A 36 10.98 4.07 -3.83
C ILE A 36 11.32 3.03 -4.90
N GLU A 37 12.43 3.21 -5.58
CA GLU A 37 13.03 2.25 -6.48
C GLU A 37 14.21 1.55 -5.83
N ILE A 38 14.23 0.24 -5.88
CA ILE A 38 15.21 -0.62 -5.23
C ILE A 38 16.12 -1.25 -6.27
N THR A 39 17.43 -1.09 -6.13
CA THR A 39 18.43 -1.83 -6.90
C THR A 39 18.53 -3.25 -6.37
N VAL A 40 18.22 -4.23 -7.22
CA VAL A 40 18.34 -5.64 -6.89
C VAL A 40 19.59 -6.21 -7.58
N PRO A 41 20.56 -6.77 -6.84
CA PRO A 41 21.78 -7.32 -7.43
C PRO A 41 21.51 -8.37 -8.51
N GLY A 42 22.14 -8.21 -9.67
CA GLY A 42 21.95 -9.09 -10.83
C GLY A 42 20.80 -8.69 -11.75
N PHE A 43 20.06 -7.63 -11.44
CA PHE A 43 18.98 -7.13 -12.31
C PHE A 43 19.27 -5.72 -12.81
N TYR A 44 19.00 -5.49 -14.07
CA TYR A 44 19.24 -4.19 -14.71
C TYR A 44 18.24 -3.11 -14.23
N LEU A 45 16.95 -3.45 -14.17
CA LEU A 45 15.92 -2.52 -13.74
C LEU A 45 15.75 -2.54 -12.22
N ARG A 46 15.57 -1.37 -11.63
CA ARG A 46 15.14 -1.22 -10.25
C ARG A 46 13.71 -1.74 -10.06
N ARG A 47 13.34 -2.00 -8.82
CA ARG A 47 11.98 -2.43 -8.44
C ARG A 47 11.26 -1.28 -7.75
N PRO A 48 10.21 -0.70 -8.37
CA PRO A 48 9.37 0.31 -7.74
C PRO A 48 8.48 -0.36 -6.68
N ILE A 49 8.60 0.10 -5.44
CA ILE A 49 7.82 -0.43 -4.31
C ILE A 49 7.23 0.75 -3.52
N SER A 50 5.92 0.73 -3.32
CA SER A 50 5.21 1.76 -2.55
C SER A 50 5.66 1.79 -1.09
N ILE A 51 5.75 3.00 -0.54
CA ILE A 51 5.99 3.23 0.89
C ILE A 51 4.69 2.91 1.63
N SER A 52 4.78 2.00 2.59
CA SER A 52 3.66 1.59 3.44
C SER A 52 3.55 2.44 4.69
N GLU A 53 4.67 2.70 5.36
CA GLU A 53 4.71 3.48 6.59
C GLU A 53 5.95 4.36 6.64
N ILE A 54 5.79 5.56 7.20
CA ILE A 54 6.86 6.52 7.44
C ILE A 54 7.03 6.67 8.95
N LYS A 55 8.21 6.34 9.45
CA LYS A 55 8.65 6.57 10.84
C LYS A 55 9.73 7.65 10.82
N GLU A 56 10.27 8.05 11.97
CA GLU A 56 11.24 9.15 12.10
C GLU A 56 12.42 9.05 11.13
N ASP A 57 13.11 7.92 11.07
CA ASP A 57 14.26 7.65 10.20
C ASP A 57 14.15 6.29 9.47
N VAL A 58 12.93 5.74 9.39
CA VAL A 58 12.66 4.42 8.80
C VAL A 58 11.50 4.49 7.82
N LEU A 59 11.70 3.98 6.62
CA LEU A 59 10.64 3.65 5.68
C LEU A 59 10.28 2.17 5.79
N VAL A 60 9.00 1.88 5.84
CA VAL A 60 8.47 0.51 5.73
C VAL A 60 7.91 0.33 4.33
N ILE A 61 8.33 -0.71 3.67
CA ILE A 61 7.79 -1.13 2.38
C ILE A 61 7.21 -2.55 2.49
N ILE A 62 6.21 -2.83 1.67
CA ILE A 62 5.63 -4.18 1.56
C ILE A 62 5.59 -4.52 0.08
N TYR A 63 6.10 -5.70 -0.24
CA TYR A 63 6.17 -6.19 -1.60
C TYR A 63 5.71 -7.64 -1.71
N LYS A 64 5.20 -8.00 -2.89
CA LYS A 64 4.83 -9.37 -3.24
C LYS A 64 5.92 -10.01 -4.09
N VAL A 65 6.22 -11.26 -3.82
CA VAL A 65 7.07 -12.08 -4.68
C VAL A 65 6.28 -12.45 -5.94
N LEU A 66 6.63 -11.82 -7.07
CA LEU A 66 5.97 -12.04 -8.36
C LEU A 66 6.91 -12.59 -9.44
N GLY A 67 8.23 -12.53 -9.20
CA GLY A 67 9.24 -12.97 -10.15
C GLY A 67 10.62 -12.94 -9.54
N GLU A 68 11.64 -13.31 -10.32
CA GLU A 68 13.02 -13.50 -9.83
C GLU A 68 13.57 -12.28 -9.08
N GLY A 69 13.27 -11.05 -9.53
CA GLY A 69 13.76 -9.85 -8.86
C GLY A 69 13.18 -9.65 -7.47
N THR A 70 11.86 -9.81 -7.30
CA THR A 70 11.22 -9.72 -5.98
C THR A 70 11.50 -10.95 -5.12
N LEU A 71 11.75 -12.12 -5.72
CA LEU A 71 12.26 -13.28 -5.00
C LEU A 71 13.67 -12.99 -4.46
N LYS A 72 14.55 -12.41 -5.27
CA LYS A 72 15.90 -12.03 -4.80
C LYS A 72 15.86 -10.99 -3.68
N MET A 73 14.85 -10.13 -3.65
CA MET A 73 14.68 -9.17 -2.55
C MET A 73 14.49 -9.82 -1.19
N THR A 74 13.95 -11.04 -1.11
CA THR A 74 13.73 -11.75 0.16
C THR A 74 15.04 -12.14 0.87
N GLU A 75 16.13 -12.20 0.12
CA GLU A 75 17.46 -12.57 0.61
C GLU A 75 18.35 -11.33 0.92
N LEU A 76 17.85 -10.11 0.69
CA LEU A 76 18.65 -8.91 0.86
C LEU A 76 18.85 -8.57 2.33
N GLU A 77 20.08 -8.26 2.68
CA GLU A 77 20.53 -7.86 4.02
C GLU A 77 21.52 -6.70 3.93
N GLY A 78 21.71 -6.00 5.05
CA GLY A 78 22.73 -4.95 5.18
C GLY A 78 22.34 -3.68 4.43
N LYS A 79 23.19 -3.21 3.50
CA LYS A 79 22.97 -1.96 2.76
C LYS A 79 22.27 -2.21 1.43
N LEU A 80 21.28 -1.38 1.15
CA LEU A 80 20.44 -1.43 -0.05
C LEU A 80 20.49 -0.09 -0.79
N ASP A 81 20.87 -0.11 -2.06
CA ASP A 81 20.80 1.08 -2.92
C ASP A 81 19.36 1.35 -3.31
N ILE A 82 18.86 2.51 -2.91
CA ILE A 82 17.48 2.97 -3.15
C ILE A 82 17.49 4.34 -3.83
N PHE A 83 16.42 4.62 -4.57
CA PHE A 83 16.18 5.92 -5.20
C PHE A 83 14.76 6.38 -4.91
N GLY A 84 14.59 7.60 -4.40
CA GLY A 84 13.29 8.15 -4.03
C GLY A 84 13.38 9.37 -3.12
N PRO A 85 12.29 9.72 -2.40
CA PRO A 85 10.94 9.27 -2.68
C PRO A 85 10.45 9.74 -4.04
N LEU A 86 9.59 8.98 -4.69
CA LEU A 86 9.08 9.22 -6.04
C LEU A 86 7.55 9.26 -6.05
N GLY A 87 6.99 9.85 -7.11
CA GLY A 87 5.55 10.02 -7.27
C GLY A 87 5.01 11.21 -6.48
N ASN A 88 3.74 11.57 -6.77
CA ASN A 88 3.08 12.71 -6.14
C ASN A 88 2.54 12.40 -4.73
N GLY A 89 2.29 11.11 -4.46
CA GLY A 89 1.61 10.66 -3.25
C GLY A 89 0.10 10.95 -3.28
N PHE A 90 -0.58 10.62 -2.19
CA PHE A 90 -1.97 11.00 -1.98
C PHE A 90 -2.06 12.38 -1.32
N PRO A 91 -2.84 13.33 -1.88
CA PRO A 91 -3.14 14.58 -1.19
C PRO A 91 -3.93 14.28 0.10
N ILE A 92 -3.50 14.89 1.20
CA ILE A 92 -4.21 14.78 2.48
C ILE A 92 -5.08 16.02 2.66
N GLU A 93 -6.31 15.93 2.18
CA GLU A 93 -7.31 17.01 2.28
C GLU A 93 -7.92 17.08 3.69
N ASP A 94 -8.63 18.17 3.94
CA ASP A 94 -9.40 18.34 5.17
C ASP A 94 -10.79 17.70 4.99
N LYS A 95 -10.92 16.46 5.43
CA LYS A 95 -12.14 15.62 5.30
C LYS A 95 -12.48 15.03 6.67
N GLU A 96 -13.77 15.03 7.00
CA GLU A 96 -14.27 14.40 8.23
C GLU A 96 -14.34 12.87 8.12
N GLU A 97 -14.62 12.36 6.91
CA GLU A 97 -14.71 10.93 6.62
C GLU A 97 -13.95 10.59 5.34
N VAL A 98 -13.22 9.48 5.38
CA VAL A 98 -12.42 8.98 4.26
C VAL A 98 -12.59 7.48 4.10
N LEU A 99 -12.78 7.02 2.87
CA LEU A 99 -12.81 5.61 2.49
C LEU A 99 -11.52 5.25 1.74
N LEU A 100 -10.76 4.32 2.29
CA LEU A 100 -9.57 3.76 1.68
C LEU A 100 -9.89 2.38 1.10
N ILE A 101 -9.66 2.18 -0.19
CA ILE A 101 -9.93 0.90 -0.85
C ILE A 101 -8.63 0.33 -1.41
N GLY A 102 -8.17 -0.79 -0.84
CA GLY A 102 -6.93 -1.45 -1.22
C GLY A 102 -7.15 -2.83 -1.82
N GLY A 103 -6.48 -3.12 -2.94
CA GLY A 103 -6.52 -4.44 -3.57
C GLY A 103 -5.13 -5.08 -3.66
N GLY A 104 -4.91 -6.24 -3.00
CA GLY A 104 -3.63 -6.93 -2.99
C GLY A 104 -2.48 -6.01 -2.56
N VAL A 105 -1.42 -5.89 -3.38
CA VAL A 105 -0.27 -5.01 -3.08
C VAL A 105 -0.57 -3.50 -3.23
N GLY A 106 -1.80 -3.11 -3.52
CA GLY A 106 -2.25 -1.72 -3.39
C GLY A 106 -2.64 -1.33 -1.96
N VAL A 107 -2.68 -2.27 -1.02
CA VAL A 107 -2.94 -2.02 0.41
C VAL A 107 -1.84 -1.20 1.09
N PRO A 108 -0.54 -1.49 0.91
CA PRO A 108 0.55 -0.82 1.62
C PRO A 108 0.51 0.72 1.60
N PRO A 109 0.38 1.41 0.45
CA PRO A 109 0.41 2.87 0.40
C PRO A 109 -0.76 3.54 1.14
N LEU A 110 -1.81 2.79 1.46
CA LEU A 110 -2.97 3.30 2.20
C LEU A 110 -2.73 3.35 3.72
N TYR A 111 -1.73 2.64 4.24
CA TYR A 111 -1.49 2.58 5.68
C TYR A 111 -0.99 3.93 6.24
N GLU A 112 0.04 4.52 5.63
CA GLU A 112 0.49 5.85 6.01
C GLU A 112 -0.59 6.92 5.73
N THR A 113 -1.36 6.74 4.64
CA THR A 113 -2.49 7.60 4.31
C THR A 113 -3.55 7.58 5.42
N ALA A 114 -3.89 6.40 5.96
CA ALA A 114 -4.79 6.25 7.10
C ALA A 114 -4.27 6.97 8.35
N LYS A 115 -2.98 6.80 8.68
CA LYS A 115 -2.33 7.50 9.81
C LYS A 115 -2.47 9.02 9.71
N GLN A 116 -2.24 9.56 8.51
CA GLN A 116 -2.32 11.01 8.28
C GLN A 116 -3.75 11.54 8.44
N TYR A 117 -4.77 10.83 7.94
CA TYR A 117 -6.17 11.23 8.12
C TYR A 117 -6.63 11.10 9.57
N LEU A 118 -6.28 10.02 10.26
CA LEU A 118 -6.57 9.84 11.68
C LEU A 118 -5.92 10.92 12.55
N SER A 119 -4.70 11.36 12.21
CA SER A 119 -4.02 12.46 12.92
C SER A 119 -4.75 13.81 12.78
N LYS A 120 -5.60 13.96 11.75
CA LYS A 120 -6.50 15.09 11.55
C LYS A 120 -7.91 14.86 12.15
N ASN A 121 -8.09 13.81 12.93
CA ASN A 121 -9.37 13.39 13.51
C ASN A 121 -10.45 13.00 12.48
N ALA A 122 -10.06 12.63 11.26
CA ALA A 122 -10.99 12.08 10.29
C ALA A 122 -11.40 10.66 10.69
N ARG A 123 -12.63 10.28 10.41
CA ARG A 123 -13.06 8.89 10.47
C ARG A 123 -12.55 8.16 9.22
N VAL A 124 -11.79 7.09 9.42
CA VAL A 124 -11.20 6.32 8.32
C VAL A 124 -11.83 4.94 8.26
N THR A 125 -12.45 4.65 7.13
CA THR A 125 -12.93 3.31 6.79
C THR A 125 -11.99 2.69 5.77
N VAL A 126 -11.58 1.46 5.98
CA VAL A 126 -10.68 0.71 5.09
C VAL A 126 -11.39 -0.53 4.55
N VAL A 127 -11.34 -0.72 3.24
CA VAL A 127 -11.86 -1.93 2.60
C VAL A 127 -10.73 -2.62 1.85
N LEU A 128 -10.44 -3.85 2.25
CA LEU A 128 -9.35 -4.67 1.72
C LEU A 128 -9.91 -5.76 0.81
N GLY A 129 -9.49 -5.76 -0.45
CA GLY A 129 -9.85 -6.79 -1.43
C GLY A 129 -8.68 -7.74 -1.70
N ALA A 130 -8.93 -9.05 -1.66
CA ALA A 130 -7.95 -10.09 -1.95
C ALA A 130 -8.59 -11.26 -2.74
N ASN A 131 -7.78 -12.19 -3.23
CA ASN A 131 -8.28 -13.40 -3.89
C ASN A 131 -8.81 -14.40 -2.87
N ASP A 132 -8.11 -14.58 -1.76
CA ASP A 132 -8.33 -15.57 -0.71
C ASP A 132 -7.82 -15.05 0.65
N ALA A 133 -8.12 -15.77 1.72
CA ALA A 133 -7.74 -15.42 3.09
C ALA A 133 -6.22 -15.38 3.29
N ASP A 134 -5.45 -16.26 2.63
CA ASP A 134 -4.00 -16.34 2.76
C ASP A 134 -3.27 -15.12 2.18
N SER A 135 -3.94 -14.40 1.27
CA SER A 135 -3.46 -13.18 0.62
C SER A 135 -3.86 -11.90 1.38
N VAL A 136 -4.65 -12.01 2.45
CA VAL A 136 -5.09 -10.86 3.26
C VAL A 136 -4.02 -10.53 4.30
N PHE A 137 -3.66 -9.26 4.39
CA PHE A 137 -2.71 -8.75 5.39
C PHE A 137 -3.09 -7.35 5.86
N TYR A 138 -2.53 -6.89 6.96
CA TYR A 138 -2.70 -5.54 7.53
C TYR A 138 -4.10 -5.23 8.09
N VAL A 139 -4.96 -6.23 8.28
CA VAL A 139 -6.29 -6.04 8.88
C VAL A 139 -6.19 -5.54 10.32
N ASP A 140 -5.36 -6.22 11.12
CA ASP A 140 -5.21 -5.90 12.53
C ASP A 140 -4.39 -4.62 12.73
N GLU A 141 -3.45 -4.33 11.84
CA GLU A 141 -2.70 -3.08 11.84
C GLU A 141 -3.62 -1.86 11.62
N PHE A 142 -4.52 -1.91 10.62
CA PHE A 142 -5.50 -0.85 10.41
C PHE A 142 -6.49 -0.71 11.57
N LYS A 143 -6.96 -1.82 12.14
CA LYS A 143 -7.83 -1.79 13.33
C LYS A 143 -7.12 -1.17 14.52
N THR A 144 -5.85 -1.50 14.72
CA THR A 144 -5.03 -0.96 15.81
C THR A 144 -4.81 0.55 15.66
N LEU A 145 -4.76 1.08 14.43
CA LEU A 145 -4.76 2.51 14.17
C LEU A 145 -6.08 3.19 14.55
N GLY A 146 -7.19 2.46 14.65
CA GLY A 146 -8.53 2.99 14.91
C GLY A 146 -9.40 3.12 13.66
N CYS A 147 -9.07 2.43 12.56
CA CYS A 147 -9.90 2.39 11.38
C CYS A 147 -11.06 1.38 11.52
N ASP A 148 -12.20 1.68 10.88
CA ASP A 148 -13.23 0.68 10.59
C ASP A 148 -12.75 -0.16 9.40
N VAL A 149 -12.58 -1.49 9.57
CA VAL A 149 -11.98 -2.36 8.53
C VAL A 149 -12.95 -3.42 8.05
N TYR A 150 -13.13 -3.50 6.75
CA TYR A 150 -13.90 -4.53 6.06
C TYR A 150 -13.00 -5.29 5.08
N VAL A 151 -13.28 -6.58 4.90
CA VAL A 151 -12.51 -7.46 4.02
C VAL A 151 -13.44 -8.11 3.02
N ALA A 152 -13.00 -8.22 1.77
CA ALA A 152 -13.62 -9.04 0.74
C ALA A 152 -12.59 -10.00 0.15
N THR A 153 -12.99 -11.26 -0.04
CA THR A 153 -12.20 -12.23 -0.79
C THR A 153 -13.01 -12.80 -1.95
N MET A 154 -12.38 -12.97 -3.10
CA MET A 154 -13.07 -13.45 -4.31
C MET A 154 -13.71 -14.83 -4.11
N ASP A 155 -13.04 -15.70 -3.35
CA ASP A 155 -13.51 -17.04 -3.03
C ASP A 155 -14.47 -17.09 -1.83
N GLY A 156 -14.55 -16.04 -1.02
CA GLY A 156 -15.36 -15.94 0.19
C GLY A 156 -14.75 -16.64 1.40
N SER A 157 -13.45 -16.93 1.38
CA SER A 157 -12.74 -17.58 2.50
C SER A 157 -12.57 -16.66 3.72
N LEU A 158 -12.65 -15.32 3.53
CA LEU A 158 -12.64 -14.33 4.61
C LEU A 158 -13.48 -13.10 4.24
N GLY A 159 -14.33 -12.65 5.17
CA GLY A 159 -15.17 -11.47 5.00
C GLY A 159 -16.26 -11.65 3.95
N THR A 160 -16.59 -10.59 3.23
CA THR A 160 -17.58 -10.60 2.15
C THR A 160 -17.05 -11.40 0.96
N LYS A 161 -17.87 -12.29 0.41
CA LYS A 161 -17.53 -12.98 -0.84
C LYS A 161 -17.71 -12.05 -2.03
N GLY A 162 -16.62 -11.80 -2.76
CA GLY A 162 -16.61 -10.95 -3.95
C GLY A 162 -15.54 -9.88 -3.91
N THR A 163 -15.84 -8.73 -4.48
CA THR A 163 -14.94 -7.57 -4.62
C THR A 163 -15.01 -6.63 -3.41
N ALA A 164 -14.08 -5.69 -3.34
CA ALA A 164 -14.14 -4.62 -2.34
C ALA A 164 -15.45 -3.80 -2.44
N LEU A 165 -16.02 -3.63 -3.64
CA LEU A 165 -17.29 -2.95 -3.83
C LEU A 165 -18.49 -3.74 -3.26
N ASP A 166 -18.42 -5.07 -3.31
CA ASP A 166 -19.42 -5.93 -2.67
C ASP A 166 -19.38 -5.78 -1.15
N ALA A 167 -18.20 -5.70 -0.54
CA ALA A 167 -18.05 -5.44 0.89
C ALA A 167 -18.59 -4.06 1.29
N ILE A 168 -18.33 -3.02 0.49
CA ILE A 168 -18.88 -1.67 0.71
C ILE A 168 -20.40 -1.70 0.72
N LYS A 169 -21.01 -2.38 -0.25
CA LYS A 169 -22.46 -2.51 -0.38
C LYS A 169 -23.06 -3.31 0.77
N GLU A 170 -22.50 -4.46 1.10
CA GLU A 170 -23.00 -5.35 2.15
C GLU A 170 -22.96 -4.68 3.53
N ASN A 171 -21.90 -3.91 3.82
CA ASN A 171 -21.71 -3.23 5.08
C ASN A 171 -22.27 -1.79 5.11
N ASN A 172 -22.98 -1.36 4.06
CA ASN A 172 -23.61 -0.05 3.96
C ASN A 172 -22.62 1.11 4.20
N VAL A 173 -21.40 1.02 3.67
CA VAL A 173 -20.39 2.07 3.80
C VAL A 173 -20.79 3.26 2.94
N ALA A 174 -21.08 4.41 3.57
CA ALA A 174 -21.68 5.57 2.92
C ALA A 174 -20.70 6.71 2.57
N CYS A 175 -19.42 6.58 2.87
CA CYS A 175 -18.41 7.62 2.60
C CYS A 175 -18.24 7.87 1.09
N LYS A 176 -18.16 9.15 0.69
CA LYS A 176 -18.08 9.56 -0.71
C LYS A 176 -16.66 9.89 -1.18
N PHE A 177 -15.78 10.30 -0.25
CA PHE A 177 -14.41 10.66 -0.58
C PHE A 177 -13.51 9.43 -0.48
N VAL A 178 -12.98 9.00 -1.62
CA VAL A 178 -12.29 7.70 -1.78
C VAL A 178 -10.83 7.91 -2.17
N LEU A 179 -9.94 7.18 -1.50
CA LEU A 179 -8.58 6.98 -2.00
C LEU A 179 -8.36 5.49 -2.26
N SER A 180 -7.84 5.16 -3.43
CA SER A 180 -7.72 3.75 -3.81
C SER A 180 -6.41 3.44 -4.51
N CYS A 181 -5.89 2.24 -4.22
CA CYS A 181 -4.75 1.65 -4.90
C CYS A 181 -4.97 0.14 -5.07
N GLY A 182 -4.63 -0.39 -6.25
CA GLY A 182 -4.77 -1.82 -6.54
C GLY A 182 -4.92 -2.13 -8.03
N PRO A 183 -5.43 -3.31 -8.37
CA PRO A 183 -5.55 -3.75 -9.76
C PRO A 183 -6.43 -2.84 -10.61
N LEU A 184 -6.02 -2.61 -11.86
CA LEU A 184 -6.71 -1.71 -12.78
C LEU A 184 -8.23 -2.00 -12.94
N PRO A 185 -8.72 -3.25 -12.99
CA PRO A 185 -10.16 -3.51 -13.04
C PRO A 185 -10.90 -2.97 -11.81
N MET A 186 -10.33 -3.11 -10.60
CA MET A 186 -10.89 -2.56 -9.37
C MET A 186 -10.92 -1.02 -9.42
N LEU A 187 -9.81 -0.39 -9.81
CA LEU A 187 -9.73 1.07 -9.91
C LEU A 187 -10.73 1.64 -10.92
N LYS A 188 -10.95 0.96 -12.06
CA LYS A 188 -11.98 1.36 -13.03
C LYS A 188 -13.38 1.33 -12.43
N ALA A 189 -13.75 0.22 -11.75
CA ALA A 189 -15.05 0.07 -11.13
C ALA A 189 -15.28 1.12 -10.01
N ILE A 190 -14.23 1.46 -9.24
CA ILE A 190 -14.28 2.52 -8.24
C ILE A 190 -14.48 3.88 -8.89
N ASN A 191 -13.76 4.19 -9.97
CA ASN A 191 -13.87 5.46 -10.70
C ASN A 191 -15.24 5.67 -11.35
N GLU A 192 -15.94 4.60 -11.72
CA GLU A 192 -17.30 4.66 -12.24
C GLU A 192 -18.33 4.94 -11.14
N GLN A 193 -18.03 4.55 -9.89
CA GLN A 193 -18.98 4.64 -8.77
C GLN A 193 -18.77 5.88 -7.90
N TYR A 194 -17.56 6.42 -7.85
CA TYR A 194 -17.18 7.55 -6.99
C TYR A 194 -16.69 8.72 -7.81
N SER A 195 -17.20 9.91 -7.51
CA SER A 195 -16.83 11.17 -8.17
C SER A 195 -15.85 12.02 -7.38
N GLU A 196 -15.57 11.68 -6.12
CA GLU A 196 -14.71 12.45 -5.23
C GLU A 196 -13.56 11.57 -4.70
N GLY A 197 -12.33 12.02 -4.84
CA GLY A 197 -11.16 11.34 -4.30
C GLY A 197 -10.05 11.12 -5.31
N TYR A 198 -9.19 10.15 -5.03
CA TYR A 198 -7.97 9.90 -5.80
C TYR A 198 -7.72 8.41 -6.01
N ILE A 199 -7.22 8.08 -7.19
CA ILE A 199 -6.81 6.73 -7.56
C ILE A 199 -5.31 6.74 -7.83
N SER A 200 -4.58 5.83 -7.19
CA SER A 200 -3.18 5.59 -7.52
C SER A 200 -3.10 4.63 -8.70
N LEU A 201 -2.62 5.14 -9.84
CA LEU A 201 -2.38 4.36 -11.06
C LEU A 201 -0.93 3.91 -11.09
N GLU A 202 -0.71 2.61 -11.06
CA GLU A 202 0.60 2.02 -11.32
C GLU A 202 0.78 1.86 -12.83
N ALA A 203 1.64 2.68 -13.42
CA ALA A 203 2.05 2.51 -14.81
C ALA A 203 3.28 1.60 -14.90
N ARG A 204 3.35 0.76 -15.92
CA ARG A 204 4.58 0.01 -16.25
C ARG A 204 5.57 0.99 -16.87
N MET A 205 6.54 1.42 -16.07
CA MET A 205 7.60 2.32 -16.51
C MET A 205 8.94 1.59 -16.43
N ALA A 206 9.70 1.61 -17.52
CA ALA A 206 11.00 0.97 -17.57
C ALA A 206 12.05 1.68 -16.69
N CYS A 207 11.91 3.00 -16.53
CA CYS A 207 12.81 3.83 -15.72
C CYS A 207 12.26 4.10 -14.31
N GLY A 208 10.98 3.86 -14.05
CA GLY A 208 10.33 4.15 -12.76
C GLY A 208 10.11 5.65 -12.46
N LEU A 209 10.40 6.53 -13.39
CA LEU A 209 10.30 8.00 -13.26
C LEU A 209 9.06 8.55 -13.92
#